data_3dfb7dfd15dfad94af91d2fc7fd86e42
#
_entry.id   3dfb7dfd15dfad94af91d2fc7fd86e42
#
_cell.length_a   1.000
_cell.length_b   1.000
_cell.length_c   1.000
_cell.angle_alpha   90.00
_cell.angle_beta   90.00
_cell.angle_gamma   90.00
#
_symmetry.space_group_name_H-M   'P 1'
#
loop_
_entity.id
_entity.type
_entity.pdbx_description
1 polymer ?
#
loop_
_entity_poly.entity_id
_entity_poly.type
_entity_poly.pdbx_seq_one_letter_code
_entity_poly.pdbx_strand_id
1 'polypeptide(L)'
;MFQWIELLKSGRYDRYAWRVLPLTNPDGLFSRPSTRVNAHGVDLNRNFPSPMWSSQALSHWKDKAKGDKRRYPGPNSASEPETRWIVEQIEQFQPDAIVTVHAPYGILDFDGPQDPPKKLGYLRLQPIGIYPGSLGEYAGLSLKLPVITLELPQAHISPSASQSGRIWADLLSWLDRTIAEAPASR
;
A
#
# COMPACT_ATOMS: atom_id res chain seq x y z
N MET A 1 -7.82 -5.64 9.56
CA MET A 1 -6.46 -6.20 9.47
C MET A 1 -6.35 -7.56 10.17
N PHE A 2 -6.64 -7.69 11.49
CA PHE A 2 -6.48 -8.95 12.24
C PHE A 2 -7.24 -10.14 11.64
N GLN A 3 -8.47 -9.96 11.16
CA GLN A 3 -9.23 -11.03 10.49
C GLN A 3 -8.52 -11.59 9.25
N TRP A 4 -7.75 -10.79 8.55
CA TRP A 4 -7.00 -11.21 7.36
C TRP A 4 -5.74 -12.00 7.73
N ILE A 5 -5.10 -11.64 8.86
CA ILE A 5 -3.98 -12.43 9.41
C ILE A 5 -4.47 -13.84 9.80
N GLU A 6 -5.66 -13.95 10.41
CA GLU A 6 -6.23 -15.27 10.73
C GLU A 6 -6.56 -16.09 9.47
N LEU A 7 -7.02 -15.45 8.39
CA LEU A 7 -7.19 -16.12 7.11
C LEU A 7 -5.86 -16.65 6.55
N LEU A 8 -4.77 -15.88 6.64
CA LEU A 8 -3.44 -16.33 6.21
C LEU A 8 -2.92 -17.48 7.06
N LYS A 9 -3.13 -17.45 8.39
CA LYS A 9 -2.77 -18.55 9.29
C LYS A 9 -3.56 -19.83 9.07
N SER A 10 -4.71 -19.78 8.40
CA SER A 10 -5.55 -20.95 8.17
C SER A 10 -4.99 -21.99 7.20
N GLY A 11 -3.80 -21.76 6.62
CA GLY A 11 -3.15 -22.65 5.65
C GLY A 11 -3.78 -22.65 4.26
N ARG A 12 -4.86 -21.89 4.04
CA ARG A 12 -5.52 -21.84 2.72
C ARG A 12 -4.71 -21.17 1.62
N TYR A 13 -3.64 -20.48 2.01
CA TYR A 13 -2.84 -19.62 1.13
C TYR A 13 -1.35 -19.95 1.16
N ASP A 14 -1.01 -21.19 1.53
CA ASP A 14 0.37 -21.68 1.76
C ASP A 14 1.22 -21.77 0.50
N ARG A 15 0.62 -21.65 -0.69
CA ARG A 15 1.38 -21.63 -1.96
C ARG A 15 2.17 -20.35 -2.19
N TYR A 16 1.97 -19.33 -1.37
CA TYR A 16 2.73 -18.09 -1.38
C TYR A 16 3.42 -17.87 -0.05
N ALA A 17 4.63 -17.28 -0.08
CA ALA A 17 5.25 -16.73 1.11
C ALA A 17 4.65 -15.35 1.40
N TRP A 18 4.22 -15.13 2.65
CA TRP A 18 3.60 -13.86 3.06
C TRP A 18 4.44 -13.16 4.12
N ARG A 19 4.74 -11.89 3.89
CA ARG A 19 5.24 -10.99 4.93
C ARG A 19 4.15 -9.95 5.23
N VAL A 20 3.72 -9.89 6.49
CA VAL A 20 2.60 -9.04 6.90
C VAL A 20 3.08 -7.94 7.83
N LEU A 21 2.78 -6.70 7.49
CA LEU A 21 3.06 -5.49 8.26
C LEU A 21 1.72 -4.95 8.81
N PRO A 22 1.24 -5.42 9.98
CA PRO A 22 -0.13 -5.18 10.43
C PRO A 22 -0.39 -3.73 10.84
N LEU A 23 0.65 -3.01 11.25
CA LEU A 23 0.56 -1.64 11.74
C LEU A 23 1.84 -0.88 11.39
N THR A 24 1.75 -0.01 10.40
CA THR A 24 2.90 0.75 9.89
C THR A 24 2.99 2.18 10.41
N ASN A 25 1.93 2.69 11.05
CA ASN A 25 1.89 3.99 11.71
C ASN A 25 1.21 3.88 13.08
N PRO A 26 1.90 3.35 14.10
CA PRO A 26 1.34 3.22 15.44
C PRO A 26 1.00 4.57 16.06
N ASP A 27 1.84 5.58 15.87
CA ASP A 27 1.65 6.90 16.44
C ASP A 27 0.36 7.55 15.92
N GLY A 28 0.13 7.49 14.61
CA GLY A 28 -1.08 8.02 14.01
C GLY A 28 -2.34 7.27 14.44
N LEU A 29 -2.28 5.95 14.60
CA LEU A 29 -3.41 5.16 15.04
C LEU A 29 -3.78 5.45 16.51
N PHE A 30 -2.79 5.52 17.39
CA PHE A 30 -3.01 5.67 18.84
C PHE A 30 -3.12 7.12 19.30
N SER A 31 -2.84 8.10 18.45
CA SER A 31 -3.10 9.50 18.74
C SER A 31 -4.60 9.77 18.99
N ARG A 32 -4.90 10.83 19.72
CA ARG A 32 -6.30 11.21 20.02
C ARG A 32 -6.56 12.68 19.67
N PRO A 33 -7.36 12.94 18.62
CA PRO A 33 -7.94 11.98 17.67
C PRO A 33 -6.87 11.27 16.81
N SER A 34 -7.19 10.09 16.27
CA SER A 34 -6.29 9.39 15.35
C SER A 34 -5.99 10.25 14.12
N THR A 35 -4.75 10.17 13.63
CA THR A 35 -4.29 10.97 12.49
C THR A 35 -3.64 10.12 11.42
N ARG A 36 -3.54 10.68 10.23
CA ARG A 36 -2.86 10.07 9.07
C ARG A 36 -1.34 10.12 9.22
N VAL A 37 -0.82 11.16 9.86
CA VAL A 37 0.62 11.39 10.02
C VAL A 37 1.17 10.67 11.25
N ASN A 38 2.50 10.42 11.27
CA ASN A 38 3.19 9.88 12.43
C ASN A 38 3.45 10.96 13.52
N ALA A 39 4.25 10.64 14.55
CA ALA A 39 4.59 11.57 15.64
C ALA A 39 5.32 12.83 15.15
N HIS A 40 6.04 12.76 14.05
CA HIS A 40 6.73 13.91 13.46
C HIS A 40 5.83 14.76 12.53
N GLY A 41 4.55 14.40 12.40
CA GLY A 41 3.62 15.08 11.52
C GLY A 41 3.82 14.77 10.04
N VAL A 42 4.45 13.64 9.71
CA VAL A 42 4.76 13.22 8.34
C VAL A 42 3.76 12.16 7.85
N ASP A 43 3.23 12.36 6.64
CA ASP A 43 2.47 11.36 5.90
C ASP A 43 3.43 10.32 5.33
N LEU A 44 3.47 9.11 5.93
CA LEU A 44 4.39 8.05 5.52
C LEU A 44 4.23 7.67 4.05
N ASN A 45 2.99 7.73 3.51
CA ASN A 45 2.73 7.48 2.09
C ASN A 45 3.02 8.71 1.19
N ARG A 46 3.91 9.59 1.64
CA ARG A 46 4.54 10.70 0.90
C ARG A 46 6.03 10.80 1.18
N ASN A 47 6.57 9.85 1.95
CA ASN A 47 7.95 9.90 2.44
C ASN A 47 8.85 8.81 1.83
N PHE A 48 8.33 7.93 0.94
CA PHE A 48 9.13 6.88 0.30
C PHE A 48 10.23 7.45 -0.60
N PRO A 49 11.41 6.78 -0.69
CA PRO A 49 12.52 7.23 -1.53
C PRO A 49 12.19 6.94 -3.01
N SER A 50 11.75 7.96 -3.69
CA SER A 50 11.42 7.88 -5.11
C SER A 50 12.19 8.93 -5.91
N PRO A 51 12.41 8.72 -7.22
CA PRO A 51 13.13 9.67 -8.06
C PRO A 51 12.51 11.07 -8.07
N MET A 52 11.18 11.15 -7.99
CA MET A 52 10.48 12.43 -8.00
C MET A 52 10.42 13.10 -6.62
N TRP A 53 10.79 12.42 -5.55
CA TRP A 53 10.64 12.98 -4.21
C TRP A 53 11.43 14.28 -4.04
N SER A 54 12.71 14.26 -4.35
CA SER A 54 13.61 15.42 -4.15
C SER A 54 13.22 16.65 -4.98
N SER A 55 12.65 16.44 -6.17
CA SER A 55 12.26 17.50 -7.08
C SER A 55 10.81 17.95 -6.93
N GLN A 56 9.92 17.10 -6.48
CA GLN A 56 8.48 17.34 -6.57
C GLN A 56 7.70 17.21 -5.28
N ALA A 57 8.16 16.43 -4.29
CA ALA A 57 7.33 16.13 -3.12
C ALA A 57 6.93 17.40 -2.34
N LEU A 58 7.87 18.27 -2.04
CA LEU A 58 7.60 19.52 -1.30
C LEU A 58 6.82 20.54 -2.15
N SER A 59 7.14 20.69 -3.44
CA SER A 59 6.37 21.57 -4.32
C SER A 59 4.95 21.06 -4.52
N HIS A 60 4.76 19.76 -4.76
CA HIS A 60 3.45 19.15 -4.84
C HIS A 60 2.64 19.35 -3.56
N TRP A 61 3.27 19.18 -2.39
CA TRP A 61 2.60 19.43 -1.11
C TRP A 61 2.17 20.90 -0.96
N LYS A 62 3.02 21.86 -1.30
CA LYS A 62 2.70 23.29 -1.23
C LYS A 62 1.62 23.68 -2.24
N ASP A 63 1.79 23.28 -3.50
CA ASP A 63 1.01 23.84 -4.62
C ASP A 63 -0.28 23.05 -4.86
N LYS A 64 -0.23 21.72 -4.83
CA LYS A 64 -1.38 20.85 -5.10
C LYS A 64 -2.15 20.47 -3.84
N ALA A 65 -1.44 20.13 -2.77
CA ALA A 65 -2.07 19.84 -1.48
C ALA A 65 -2.28 21.10 -0.61
N LYS A 66 -1.93 22.30 -1.10
CA LYS A 66 -2.14 23.59 -0.39
C LYS A 66 -1.54 23.62 1.02
N GLY A 67 -0.43 22.92 1.24
CA GLY A 67 0.21 22.82 2.55
C GLY A 67 -0.59 22.04 3.59
N ASP A 68 -1.49 21.15 3.17
CA ASP A 68 -2.27 20.32 4.10
C ASP A 68 -1.31 19.51 5.00
N LYS A 69 -1.34 19.80 6.29
CA LYS A 69 -0.48 19.15 7.30
C LYS A 69 -0.65 17.62 7.34
N ARG A 70 -1.82 17.13 6.94
CA ARG A 70 -2.09 15.68 6.86
C ARG A 70 -1.38 14.99 5.70
N ARG A 71 -0.76 15.75 4.79
CA ARG A 71 -0.07 15.27 3.59
C ARG A 71 1.38 15.74 3.51
N TYR A 72 1.93 16.17 4.65
CA TYR A 72 3.31 16.64 4.69
C TYR A 72 4.29 15.48 4.39
N PRO A 73 5.17 15.62 3.38
CA PRO A 73 6.05 14.54 2.94
C PRO A 73 7.29 14.33 3.82
N GLY A 74 7.47 15.14 4.84
CA GLY A 74 8.69 15.17 5.64
C GLY A 74 9.76 16.13 5.13
N PRO A 75 10.84 16.31 5.89
CA PRO A 75 11.95 17.20 5.50
C PRO A 75 12.82 16.60 4.39
N ASN A 76 12.94 15.28 4.35
CA ASN A 76 13.71 14.53 3.37
C ASN A 76 13.01 13.22 3.02
N SER A 77 13.35 12.66 1.86
CA SER A 77 12.98 11.30 1.49
C SER A 77 13.44 10.31 2.56
N ALA A 78 12.58 9.37 2.92
CA ALA A 78 12.83 8.36 3.95
C ALA A 78 13.33 8.97 5.29
N SER A 79 12.87 10.18 5.64
CA SER A 79 13.20 10.79 6.93
C SER A 79 12.64 10.00 8.11
N GLU A 80 11.54 9.30 7.91
CA GLU A 80 10.80 8.62 8.98
C GLU A 80 11.29 7.18 9.19
N PRO A 81 11.44 6.75 10.45
CA PRO A 81 11.89 5.40 10.77
C PRO A 81 10.93 4.34 10.23
N GLU A 82 9.63 4.58 10.25
CA GLU A 82 8.61 3.67 9.73
C GLU A 82 8.77 3.47 8.22
N THR A 83 9.03 4.55 7.48
CA THR A 83 9.26 4.48 6.04
C THR A 83 10.53 3.68 5.74
N ARG A 84 11.63 3.97 6.45
CA ARG A 84 12.89 3.21 6.28
C ARG A 84 12.70 1.73 6.58
N TRP A 85 11.97 1.42 7.65
CA TRP A 85 11.68 0.03 8.01
C TRP A 85 10.86 -0.68 6.93
N ILE A 86 9.83 -0.04 6.34
CA ILE A 86 9.05 -0.63 5.25
C ILE A 86 9.94 -0.88 4.03
N VAL A 87 10.79 0.08 3.66
CA VAL A 87 11.75 -0.07 2.56
C VAL A 87 12.66 -1.26 2.81
N GLU A 88 13.24 -1.37 4.00
CA GLU A 88 14.08 -2.50 4.41
C GLU A 88 13.33 -3.84 4.32
N GLN A 89 12.04 -3.89 4.75
CA GLN A 89 11.23 -5.09 4.61
C GLN A 89 11.02 -5.50 3.15
N ILE A 90 10.82 -4.54 2.25
CA ILE A 90 10.70 -4.79 0.81
C ILE A 90 12.02 -5.33 0.25
N GLU A 91 13.15 -4.70 0.59
CA GLU A 91 14.47 -5.10 0.13
C GLU A 91 14.88 -6.49 0.62
N GLN A 92 14.60 -6.81 1.89
CA GLN A 92 14.94 -8.12 2.47
C GLN A 92 14.04 -9.25 2.02
N PHE A 93 12.75 -8.97 1.84
CA PHE A 93 11.78 -10.01 1.45
C PHE A 93 11.71 -10.21 -0.06
N GLN A 94 12.01 -9.17 -0.84
CA GLN A 94 11.92 -9.16 -2.30
C GLN A 94 10.56 -9.69 -2.81
N PRO A 95 9.46 -9.04 -2.45
CA PRO A 95 8.12 -9.51 -2.82
C PRO A 95 7.91 -9.47 -4.33
N ASP A 96 7.10 -10.39 -4.85
CA ASP A 96 6.62 -10.34 -6.24
C ASP A 96 5.40 -9.40 -6.40
N ALA A 97 4.72 -9.07 -5.31
CA ALA A 97 3.62 -8.13 -5.27
C ALA A 97 3.46 -7.52 -3.87
N ILE A 98 2.89 -6.32 -3.79
CA ILE A 98 2.55 -5.65 -2.54
C ILE A 98 1.05 -5.42 -2.49
N VAL A 99 0.41 -5.78 -1.38
CA VAL A 99 -1.00 -5.49 -1.12
C VAL A 99 -1.11 -4.54 0.05
N THR A 100 -1.73 -3.40 -0.17
CA THR A 100 -1.99 -2.40 0.88
C THR A 100 -3.48 -2.29 1.17
N VAL A 101 -3.82 -1.92 2.42
CA VAL A 101 -5.21 -1.75 2.85
C VAL A 101 -5.38 -0.35 3.39
N HIS A 102 -6.25 0.40 2.74
CA HIS A 102 -6.59 1.78 3.05
C HIS A 102 -8.10 1.95 3.21
N ALA A 103 -8.54 3.17 3.48
CA ALA A 103 -9.92 3.64 3.48
C ALA A 103 -9.91 5.18 3.26
N PRO A 104 -10.99 5.83 2.80
CA PRO A 104 -12.40 5.37 2.82
C PRO A 104 -13.07 5.25 1.43
N TYR A 105 -12.38 5.03 0.33
CA TYR A 105 -12.95 5.26 -1.01
C TYR A 105 -13.83 4.12 -1.57
N GLY A 106 -13.71 2.90 -1.05
CA GLY A 106 -14.51 1.76 -1.53
C GLY A 106 -14.13 1.26 -2.93
N ILE A 107 -12.87 1.40 -3.31
CA ILE A 107 -12.35 1.08 -4.65
C ILE A 107 -11.11 0.20 -4.57
N LEU A 108 -10.68 -0.27 -5.73
CA LEU A 108 -9.38 -0.90 -5.94
C LEU A 108 -8.49 0.08 -6.70
N ASP A 109 -7.29 0.35 -6.20
CA ASP A 109 -6.26 1.10 -6.91
C ASP A 109 -5.06 0.20 -7.22
N PHE A 110 -4.28 0.56 -8.24
CA PHE A 110 -3.17 -0.25 -8.71
C PHE A 110 -2.06 0.62 -9.28
N ASP A 111 -0.83 0.34 -8.86
CA ASP A 111 0.38 0.94 -9.40
C ASP A 111 1.35 -0.16 -9.84
N GLY A 112 1.91 -0.05 -11.03
CA GLY A 112 2.87 -1.00 -11.58
C GLY A 112 2.71 -1.19 -13.09
N PRO A 113 3.66 -1.90 -13.74
CA PRO A 113 3.63 -2.12 -15.18
C PRO A 113 2.74 -3.31 -15.61
N GLN A 114 2.27 -4.13 -14.66
CA GLN A 114 1.45 -5.30 -14.95
C GLN A 114 0.00 -4.90 -15.23
N ASP A 115 -0.74 -5.78 -15.91
CA ASP A 115 -2.17 -5.60 -16.11
C ASP A 115 -2.93 -5.66 -14.78
N PRO A 116 -3.65 -4.60 -14.40
CA PRO A 116 -4.32 -4.53 -13.12
C PRO A 116 -5.51 -5.50 -13.04
N PRO A 117 -5.87 -5.99 -11.85
CA PRO A 117 -7.11 -6.70 -11.64
C PRO A 117 -8.30 -5.74 -11.81
N LYS A 118 -9.30 -6.10 -12.64
CA LYS A 118 -10.48 -5.24 -12.87
C LYS A 118 -11.33 -5.06 -11.61
N LYS A 119 -11.28 -6.03 -10.71
CA LYS A 119 -11.96 -6.02 -9.42
C LYS A 119 -11.31 -7.02 -8.47
N LEU A 120 -11.47 -6.81 -7.16
CA LEU A 120 -11.20 -7.80 -6.11
C LEU A 120 -12.41 -7.81 -5.16
N GLY A 121 -13.17 -8.88 -5.17
CA GLY A 121 -14.46 -8.95 -4.48
C GLY A 121 -15.44 -7.90 -4.99
N TYR A 122 -15.82 -6.98 -4.11
CA TYR A 122 -16.70 -5.84 -4.45
C TYR A 122 -15.95 -4.57 -4.84
N LEU A 123 -14.65 -4.51 -4.61
CA LEU A 123 -13.81 -3.36 -4.97
C LEU A 123 -13.52 -3.38 -6.46
N ARG A 124 -13.86 -2.31 -7.15
CA ARG A 124 -13.64 -2.14 -8.60
C ARG A 124 -12.44 -1.24 -8.85
N LEU A 125 -11.68 -1.54 -9.89
CA LEU A 125 -10.54 -0.74 -10.31
C LEU A 125 -10.99 0.69 -10.64
N GLN A 126 -10.38 1.64 -9.93
CA GLN A 126 -10.51 3.07 -10.15
C GLN A 126 -9.20 3.74 -9.71
N PRO A 127 -8.30 4.06 -10.66
CA PRO A 127 -7.02 4.66 -10.32
C PRO A 127 -7.19 5.99 -9.58
N ILE A 128 -6.47 6.15 -8.47
CA ILE A 128 -6.45 7.39 -7.68
C ILE A 128 -5.36 8.33 -8.20
N GLY A 129 -4.33 7.76 -8.82
CA GLY A 129 -3.14 8.47 -9.30
C GLY A 129 -1.96 8.34 -8.35
N ILE A 130 -0.79 8.61 -8.92
CA ILE A 130 0.51 8.46 -8.25
C ILE A 130 0.95 9.81 -7.70
N TYR A 131 1.46 9.80 -6.49
CA TYR A 131 1.90 10.99 -5.79
C TYR A 131 3.39 10.89 -5.45
N PRO A 132 4.16 12.00 -5.54
CA PRO A 132 5.57 12.00 -5.16
C PRO A 132 5.78 11.49 -3.73
N GLY A 133 6.65 10.50 -3.58
CA GLY A 133 6.95 9.84 -2.31
C GLY A 133 5.90 8.83 -1.84
N SER A 134 4.93 8.43 -2.67
CA SER A 134 4.01 7.34 -2.35
C SER A 134 4.68 5.98 -2.50
N LEU A 135 4.13 4.97 -1.84
CA LEU A 135 4.53 3.57 -2.04
C LEU A 135 4.31 3.13 -3.49
N GLY A 136 3.23 3.60 -4.13
CA GLY A 136 2.95 3.34 -5.54
C GLY A 136 4.04 3.88 -6.46
N GLU A 137 4.57 5.08 -6.21
CA GLU A 137 5.70 5.60 -6.95
C GLU A 137 6.98 4.80 -6.67
N TYR A 138 7.30 4.57 -5.41
CA TYR A 138 8.51 3.85 -5.02
C TYR A 138 8.49 2.40 -5.53
N ALA A 139 7.51 1.61 -5.11
CA ALA A 139 7.46 0.20 -5.46
C ALA A 139 6.88 -0.03 -6.86
N GLY A 140 5.76 0.62 -7.20
CA GLY A 140 5.07 0.41 -8.47
C GLY A 140 5.86 0.90 -9.68
N LEU A 141 6.32 2.15 -9.64
CA LEU A 141 7.02 2.74 -10.78
C LEU A 141 8.53 2.46 -10.77
N SER A 142 9.20 2.64 -9.61
CA SER A 142 10.67 2.54 -9.57
C SER A 142 11.14 1.09 -9.52
N LEU A 143 10.56 0.26 -8.66
CA LEU A 143 10.93 -1.15 -8.51
C LEU A 143 10.17 -2.08 -9.48
N LYS A 144 9.16 -1.57 -10.21
CA LYS A 144 8.33 -2.36 -11.13
C LYS A 144 7.54 -3.49 -10.45
N LEU A 145 7.29 -3.35 -9.16
CA LEU A 145 6.48 -4.28 -8.38
C LEU A 145 5.00 -3.90 -8.48
N PRO A 146 4.07 -4.82 -8.71
CA PRO A 146 2.65 -4.51 -8.63
C PRO A 146 2.26 -4.14 -7.19
N VAL A 147 1.69 -2.96 -7.02
CA VAL A 147 1.13 -2.48 -5.76
C VAL A 147 -0.38 -2.44 -5.89
N ILE A 148 -1.05 -3.32 -5.17
CA ILE A 148 -2.51 -3.46 -5.14
C ILE A 148 -3.03 -2.75 -3.91
N THR A 149 -3.79 -1.68 -4.06
CA THR A 149 -4.35 -0.93 -2.94
C THR A 149 -5.85 -1.22 -2.80
N LEU A 150 -6.20 -1.91 -1.71
CA LEU A 150 -7.58 -2.16 -1.32
C LEU A 150 -8.08 -0.97 -0.50
N GLU A 151 -8.79 -0.07 -1.12
CA GLU A 151 -9.45 1.06 -0.47
C GLU A 151 -10.81 0.61 0.07
N LEU A 152 -10.88 0.31 1.35
CA LEU A 152 -12.14 -0.07 1.98
C LEU A 152 -13.12 1.12 2.07
N PRO A 153 -14.44 0.90 2.06
CA PRO A 153 -15.42 1.99 2.12
C PRO A 153 -15.36 2.79 3.42
N GLN A 154 -14.90 2.17 4.51
CA GLN A 154 -14.86 2.78 5.84
C GLN A 154 -13.66 2.29 6.65
N ALA A 155 -13.03 3.19 7.41
CA ALA A 155 -11.87 2.87 8.23
C ALA A 155 -12.19 2.02 9.47
N HIS A 156 -13.41 2.12 9.98
CA HIS A 156 -13.83 1.49 11.24
C HIS A 156 -14.65 0.21 11.07
N ILE A 157 -15.01 -0.14 9.83
CA ILE A 157 -15.81 -1.32 9.53
C ILE A 157 -15.00 -2.28 8.66
N SER A 158 -14.65 -3.41 9.21
CA SER A 158 -14.01 -4.48 8.43
C SER A 158 -15.02 -5.14 7.48
N PRO A 159 -14.56 -5.59 6.31
CA PRO A 159 -15.39 -6.43 5.44
C PRO A 159 -15.87 -7.69 6.18
N SER A 160 -17.06 -8.19 5.84
CA SER A 160 -17.53 -9.46 6.36
C SER A 160 -16.60 -10.61 5.94
N ALA A 161 -16.69 -11.77 6.62
CA ALA A 161 -15.90 -12.95 6.25
C ALA A 161 -16.12 -13.37 4.78
N SER A 162 -17.37 -13.30 4.30
CA SER A 162 -17.72 -13.58 2.90
C SER A 162 -17.10 -12.56 1.92
N GLN A 163 -17.11 -11.27 2.27
CA GLN A 163 -16.49 -10.23 1.45
C GLN A 163 -14.97 -10.40 1.41
N SER A 164 -14.33 -10.62 2.56
CA SER A 164 -12.90 -10.90 2.65
C SER A 164 -12.52 -12.13 1.84
N GLY A 165 -13.28 -13.23 1.96
CA GLY A 165 -13.04 -14.44 1.19
C GLY A 165 -13.08 -14.22 -0.33
N ARG A 166 -14.02 -13.40 -0.82
CA ARG A 166 -14.09 -13.06 -2.24
C ARG A 166 -12.91 -12.17 -2.69
N ILE A 167 -12.51 -11.19 -1.87
CA ILE A 167 -11.31 -10.36 -2.17
C ILE A 167 -10.08 -11.27 -2.31
N TRP A 168 -9.88 -12.20 -1.36
CA TRP A 168 -8.75 -13.11 -1.38
C TRP A 168 -8.79 -14.09 -2.57
N ALA A 169 -9.94 -14.65 -2.90
CA ALA A 169 -10.08 -15.56 -4.03
C ALA A 169 -9.72 -14.86 -5.36
N ASP A 170 -10.21 -13.64 -5.56
CA ASP A 170 -9.91 -12.85 -6.76
C ASP A 170 -8.44 -12.42 -6.78
N LEU A 171 -7.85 -12.05 -5.63
CA LEU A 171 -6.43 -11.68 -5.50
C LEU A 171 -5.53 -12.85 -5.87
N LEU A 172 -5.73 -14.02 -5.29
CA LEU A 172 -4.93 -15.20 -5.59
C LEU A 172 -5.05 -15.60 -7.06
N SER A 173 -6.25 -15.56 -7.62
CA SER A 173 -6.46 -15.81 -9.04
C SER A 173 -5.72 -14.82 -9.94
N TRP A 174 -5.59 -13.58 -9.54
CA TRP A 174 -4.80 -12.58 -10.26
C TRP A 174 -3.30 -12.83 -10.10
N LEU A 175 -2.83 -13.10 -8.88
CA LEU A 175 -1.42 -13.43 -8.61
C LEU A 175 -0.96 -14.64 -9.42
N ASP A 176 -1.78 -15.70 -9.49
CA ASP A 176 -1.48 -16.92 -10.26
C ASP A 176 -1.22 -16.63 -11.75
N ARG A 177 -2.01 -15.74 -12.34
CA ARG A 177 -1.83 -15.37 -13.75
C ARG A 177 -0.66 -14.43 -13.97
N THR A 178 -0.45 -13.48 -13.06
CA THR A 178 0.49 -12.38 -13.27
C THR A 178 1.91 -12.75 -12.86
N ILE A 179 2.07 -13.54 -11.78
CA ILE A 179 3.38 -13.86 -11.21
C ILE A 179 3.88 -15.20 -11.76
N ALA A 180 3.01 -16.19 -11.94
CA ALA A 180 3.42 -17.50 -12.51
C ALA A 180 3.87 -17.41 -13.97
N GLU A 181 3.43 -16.40 -14.72
CA GLU A 181 3.83 -16.14 -16.10
C GLU A 181 5.11 -15.29 -16.23
N ALA A 182 5.62 -14.74 -15.13
CA ALA A 182 6.88 -14.01 -15.15
C ALA A 182 8.03 -15.01 -15.37
N PRO A 183 8.87 -14.84 -16.41
CA PRO A 183 10.00 -15.73 -16.62
C PRO A 183 10.91 -15.69 -15.39
N ALA A 184 11.35 -16.86 -14.94
CA ALA A 184 12.30 -17.01 -13.84
C ALA A 184 13.64 -16.34 -14.22
N SER A 185 13.73 -15.04 -14.04
CA SER A 185 14.92 -14.22 -14.21
C SER A 185 15.29 -13.60 -12.87
N ARG A 186 15.82 -14.44 -11.98
CA ARG A 186 16.60 -13.99 -10.82
C ARG A 186 17.83 -14.83 -10.63
#